data_a8f7874531955e07597072c819ab9cbf
#
_entry.id   a8f7874531955e07597072c819ab9cbf
#
_cell.length_a   1.000
_cell.length_b   1.000
_cell.length_c   1.000
_cell.angle_alpha   90.00
_cell.angle_beta   90.00
_cell.angle_gamma   90.00
#
_symmetry.space_group_name_H-M   'P 1'
#
loop_
_entity.id
_entity.type
_entity.pdbx_description
1 polymer ?
#
loop_
_entity_poly.entity_id
_entity_poly.type
_entity_poly.pdbx_seq_one_letter_code
_entity_poly.pdbx_strand_id
1 'polypeptide(L)'
;MKGKNAEKLERWREVFYSIRVHALKHAQRNTLIALRLAKELHEGTFRDGGEPYVIHPLMVAKTLNLLKLEEEFSKWYPHMGEDEIRYQCDVIYSSALLHDVLEDCDVTSEKLLRYGLDEEIIDIIKLLTKKKKGSSVKKNEDEYFSGILSNRNALLVKIADRENNCSTLEVFEEQRMKNYIKETQKYFYPICSEARDLYPEISRVVTIMKNSIVSICEVIAVLLNMQDVIADEDNNYQRTVNFIEEYSRSKMPNTHKALYLAQKLHKGQTRFSGDPFIIHPLRVCSYLISLGIDDDILCAAMLLHEVPKMCKLKNNGKEFVQEYDIDKKVVDLVLKIPKKDGVSLDEYYKNLKSDWRTILGRLSNRAHTCTGLARLSSVEKKEYIIETRERLVPMCNYATNLYPQYVAQIDIMRSHILTICNIVEALTSEEEAE
;
A
#
# COMPACT_ATOMS: atom_id res chain seq x y z
N MET A 1 -14.78 -16.92 19.61
CA MET A 1 -15.65 -15.86 19.06
C MET A 1 -15.67 -14.56 19.90
N LYS A 2 -15.89 -14.58 21.25
CA LYS A 2 -15.94 -13.33 22.06
C LYS A 2 -14.65 -12.50 22.05
N GLY A 3 -13.46 -13.11 21.99
CA GLY A 3 -12.17 -12.37 21.96
C GLY A 3 -11.92 -11.64 20.64
N LYS A 4 -12.15 -12.27 19.48
CA LYS A 4 -11.95 -11.65 18.15
C LYS A 4 -12.89 -10.46 17.91
N ASN A 5 -14.12 -10.49 18.42
CA ASN A 5 -15.05 -9.37 18.31
C ASN A 5 -14.67 -8.18 19.20
N ALA A 6 -14.09 -8.43 20.37
CA ALA A 6 -13.60 -7.36 21.25
C ALA A 6 -12.38 -6.65 20.63
N GLU A 7 -11.45 -7.41 20.06
CA GLU A 7 -10.26 -6.88 19.37
C GLU A 7 -10.61 -6.06 18.11
N LYS A 8 -11.60 -6.54 17.33
CA LYS A 8 -12.15 -5.79 16.19
C LYS A 8 -12.86 -4.50 16.62
N LEU A 9 -13.58 -4.56 17.76
CA LEU A 9 -14.28 -3.39 18.32
C LEU A 9 -13.30 -2.35 18.89
N GLU A 10 -12.15 -2.75 19.39
CA GLU A 10 -11.10 -1.86 19.87
C GLU A 10 -10.37 -1.17 18.71
N ARG A 11 -10.06 -1.91 17.65
CA ARG A 11 -9.38 -1.41 16.46
C ARG A 11 -10.11 -0.25 15.76
N TRP A 12 -11.46 -0.32 15.62
CA TRP A 12 -12.17 0.77 14.96
C TRP A 12 -12.14 2.07 15.79
N ARG A 13 -12.16 1.94 17.12
CA ARG A 13 -12.03 3.10 18.01
C ARG A 13 -10.69 3.79 17.85
N GLU A 14 -9.61 3.04 17.79
CA GLU A 14 -8.26 3.57 17.56
C GLU A 14 -8.19 4.35 16.24
N VAL A 15 -8.71 3.77 15.15
CA VAL A 15 -8.74 4.43 13.83
C VAL A 15 -9.60 5.70 13.88
N PHE A 16 -10.78 5.62 14.46
CA PHE A 16 -11.68 6.76 14.64
C PHE A 16 -11.00 7.91 15.40
N TYR A 17 -10.38 7.61 16.52
CA TYR A 17 -9.67 8.62 17.31
C TYR A 17 -8.44 9.18 16.61
N SER A 18 -7.72 8.36 15.87
CA SER A 18 -6.57 8.80 15.06
C SER A 18 -6.99 9.83 14.02
N ILE A 19 -8.05 9.55 13.25
CA ILE A 19 -8.60 10.50 12.25
C ILE A 19 -9.11 11.76 12.94
N ARG A 20 -9.82 11.61 14.06
CA ARG A 20 -10.34 12.75 14.83
C ARG A 20 -9.22 13.68 15.34
N VAL A 21 -8.15 13.11 15.87
CA VAL A 21 -6.99 13.88 16.36
C VAL A 21 -6.32 14.61 15.20
N HIS A 22 -6.14 13.93 14.06
CA HIS A 22 -5.61 14.56 12.86
C HIS A 22 -6.49 15.74 12.41
N ALA A 23 -7.80 15.52 12.27
CA ALA A 23 -8.74 16.55 11.84
C ALA A 23 -8.79 17.77 12.79
N LEU A 24 -8.71 17.53 14.10
CA LEU A 24 -8.63 18.63 15.09
C LEU A 24 -7.32 19.41 14.97
N LYS A 25 -6.18 18.71 14.78
CA LYS A 25 -4.87 19.35 14.63
C LYS A 25 -4.79 20.22 13.38
N HIS A 26 -5.45 19.82 12.31
CA HIS A 26 -5.43 20.51 11.02
C HIS A 26 -6.68 21.36 10.76
N ALA A 27 -7.53 21.59 11.78
CA ALA A 27 -8.78 22.38 11.69
C ALA A 27 -9.71 21.93 10.54
N GLN A 28 -9.77 20.62 10.26
CA GLN A 28 -10.57 20.01 9.19
C GLN A 28 -12.02 19.83 9.65
N ARG A 29 -12.83 20.87 9.45
CA ARG A 29 -14.23 20.94 9.91
C ARG A 29 -15.10 19.87 9.26
N ASN A 30 -15.03 19.71 7.95
CA ASN A 30 -15.85 18.76 7.23
C ASN A 30 -15.51 17.31 7.62
N THR A 31 -14.24 16.98 7.80
CA THR A 31 -13.81 15.66 8.29
C THR A 31 -14.40 15.34 9.67
N LEU A 32 -14.47 16.31 10.59
CA LEU A 32 -15.10 16.11 11.91
C LEU A 32 -16.59 15.84 11.82
N ILE A 33 -17.31 16.56 10.92
CA ILE A 33 -18.72 16.32 10.63
C ILE A 33 -18.91 14.94 10.01
N ALA A 34 -18.14 14.63 8.95
CA ALA A 34 -18.19 13.37 8.23
C ALA A 34 -17.90 12.16 9.12
N LEU A 35 -16.93 12.29 10.04
CA LEU A 35 -16.57 11.23 10.98
C LEU A 35 -17.74 10.87 11.92
N ARG A 36 -18.48 11.89 12.41
CA ARG A 36 -19.68 11.68 13.20
C ARG A 36 -20.78 11.02 12.36
N LEU A 37 -21.05 11.56 11.16
CA LEU A 37 -22.09 11.05 10.27
C LEU A 37 -21.81 9.61 9.81
N ALA A 38 -20.59 9.28 9.45
CA ALA A 38 -20.20 7.91 9.09
C ALA A 38 -20.54 6.92 10.21
N LYS A 39 -20.25 7.28 11.47
CA LYS A 39 -20.59 6.46 12.64
C LYS A 39 -22.11 6.32 12.81
N GLU A 40 -22.85 7.43 12.74
CA GLU A 40 -24.31 7.45 12.96
C GLU A 40 -25.06 6.72 11.83
N LEU A 41 -24.69 6.96 10.56
CA LEU A 41 -25.39 6.40 9.41
C LEU A 41 -25.14 4.90 9.19
N HIS A 42 -23.97 4.39 9.61
CA HIS A 42 -23.64 2.97 9.52
C HIS A 42 -23.85 2.22 10.85
N GLU A 43 -24.51 2.85 11.85
CA GLU A 43 -24.77 2.18 13.12
C GLU A 43 -25.66 0.93 12.92
N GLY A 44 -25.24 -0.19 13.47
CA GLY A 44 -25.97 -1.47 13.36
C GLY A 44 -25.82 -2.18 12.03
N THR A 45 -25.03 -1.66 11.07
CA THR A 45 -24.73 -2.32 9.80
C THR A 45 -23.40 -3.05 9.86
N PHE A 46 -23.27 -4.18 9.16
CA PHE A 46 -22.11 -5.06 9.17
C PHE A 46 -21.70 -5.43 7.73
N ARG A 47 -20.41 -5.64 7.52
CA ARG A 47 -19.85 -6.21 6.30
C ARG A 47 -20.00 -7.73 6.27
N ASP A 48 -19.77 -8.37 5.11
CA ASP A 48 -19.82 -9.82 4.92
C ASP A 48 -18.91 -10.59 5.93
N GLY A 49 -17.77 -10.02 6.32
CA GLY A 49 -16.88 -10.55 7.36
C GLY A 49 -17.33 -10.35 8.80
N GLY A 50 -18.56 -9.83 9.02
CA GLY A 50 -19.14 -9.59 10.36
C GLY A 50 -18.55 -8.41 11.12
N GLU A 51 -17.76 -7.57 10.46
CA GLU A 51 -17.23 -6.32 11.04
C GLU A 51 -18.26 -5.18 10.92
N PRO A 52 -18.33 -4.25 11.92
CA PRO A 52 -19.13 -3.02 11.77
C PRO A 52 -18.77 -2.28 10.49
N TYR A 53 -19.78 -1.91 9.69
CA TYR A 53 -19.56 -1.31 8.37
C TYR A 53 -18.71 -0.03 8.44
N VAL A 54 -18.86 0.75 9.50
CA VAL A 54 -18.11 2.00 9.71
C VAL A 54 -16.59 1.83 9.63
N ILE A 55 -16.07 0.61 9.86
CA ILE A 55 -14.63 0.33 9.76
C ILE A 55 -14.13 0.61 8.34
N HIS A 56 -14.91 0.27 7.32
CA HIS A 56 -14.54 0.46 5.93
C HIS A 56 -14.24 1.94 5.58
N PRO A 57 -15.17 2.89 5.69
CA PRO A 57 -14.87 4.28 5.37
C PRO A 57 -13.79 4.88 6.28
N LEU A 58 -13.67 4.43 7.53
CA LEU A 58 -12.56 4.83 8.39
C LEU A 58 -11.21 4.35 7.85
N MET A 59 -11.11 3.13 7.34
CA MET A 59 -9.87 2.60 6.75
C MET A 59 -9.52 3.29 5.45
N VAL A 60 -10.49 3.60 4.59
CA VAL A 60 -10.29 4.38 3.36
C VAL A 60 -9.70 5.76 3.69
N ALA A 61 -10.30 6.48 4.64
CA ALA A 61 -9.78 7.78 5.08
C ALA A 61 -8.40 7.67 5.74
N LYS A 62 -8.14 6.61 6.54
CA LYS A 62 -6.83 6.36 7.15
C LYS A 62 -5.74 6.10 6.11
N THR A 63 -6.02 5.32 5.06
CA THR A 63 -5.08 5.06 3.97
C THR A 63 -4.64 6.39 3.33
N LEU A 64 -5.60 7.25 2.97
CA LEU A 64 -5.30 8.56 2.38
C LEU A 64 -4.50 9.46 3.33
N ASN A 65 -4.81 9.44 4.63
CA ASN A 65 -4.08 10.20 5.64
C ASN A 65 -2.61 9.74 5.78
N LEU A 66 -2.37 8.42 5.79
CA LEU A 66 -1.02 7.85 5.85
C LEU A 66 -0.17 8.20 4.62
N LEU A 67 -0.80 8.49 3.47
CA LEU A 67 -0.13 8.88 2.24
C LEU A 67 0.29 10.36 2.22
N LYS A 68 -0.04 11.13 3.27
CA LYS A 68 0.44 12.50 3.52
C LYS A 68 0.14 13.45 2.38
N LEU A 69 -1.12 13.55 2.01
CA LEU A 69 -1.58 14.39 0.88
C LEU A 69 -1.18 15.86 1.04
N GLU A 70 -1.14 16.38 2.26
CA GLU A 70 -0.71 17.76 2.54
C GLU A 70 0.74 18.01 2.07
N GLU A 71 1.65 17.05 2.33
CA GLU A 71 3.05 17.15 1.89
C GLU A 71 3.15 17.09 0.36
N GLU A 72 2.34 16.25 -0.31
CA GLU A 72 2.33 16.16 -1.77
C GLU A 72 1.79 17.45 -2.41
N PHE A 73 0.66 17.95 -1.94
CA PHE A 73 0.09 19.20 -2.48
C PHE A 73 1.00 20.39 -2.25
N SER A 74 1.63 20.52 -1.07
CA SER A 74 2.61 21.58 -0.81
C SER A 74 3.81 21.53 -1.76
N LYS A 75 4.25 20.33 -2.13
CA LYS A 75 5.37 20.14 -3.06
C LYS A 75 5.02 20.55 -4.50
N TRP A 76 3.81 20.18 -4.96
CA TRP A 76 3.36 20.45 -6.33
C TRP A 76 2.77 21.84 -6.53
N TYR A 77 2.24 22.43 -5.47
CA TYR A 77 1.61 23.75 -5.48
C TYR A 77 2.28 24.69 -4.47
N PRO A 78 3.56 25.07 -4.70
CA PRO A 78 4.32 25.88 -3.73
C PRO A 78 3.75 27.28 -3.51
N HIS A 79 2.83 27.73 -4.36
CA HIS A 79 2.12 29.02 -4.24
C HIS A 79 0.73 28.89 -3.61
N MET A 80 0.24 27.66 -3.36
CA MET A 80 -1.01 27.42 -2.68
C MET A 80 -0.83 27.68 -1.18
N GLY A 81 -1.73 28.44 -0.59
CA GLY A 81 -1.68 28.72 0.84
C GLY A 81 -1.93 27.47 1.69
N GLU A 82 -1.36 27.40 2.87
CA GLU A 82 -1.56 26.27 3.79
C GLU A 82 -3.05 26.00 4.10
N ASP A 83 -3.87 27.05 4.19
CA ASP A 83 -5.30 26.93 4.42
C ASP A 83 -6.02 26.24 3.26
N GLU A 84 -5.64 26.55 2.03
CA GLU A 84 -6.20 25.93 0.82
C GLU A 84 -5.79 24.46 0.73
N ILE A 85 -4.53 24.13 1.01
CA ILE A 85 -4.06 22.74 1.06
C ILE A 85 -4.82 21.95 2.12
N ARG A 86 -4.99 22.52 3.32
CA ARG A 86 -5.78 21.90 4.40
C ARG A 86 -7.23 21.69 4.00
N TYR A 87 -7.83 22.66 3.30
CA TYR A 87 -9.20 22.55 2.80
C TYR A 87 -9.32 21.40 1.77
N GLN A 88 -8.41 21.31 0.80
CA GLN A 88 -8.42 20.21 -0.18
C GLN A 88 -8.31 18.84 0.49
N CYS A 89 -7.47 18.70 1.52
CA CYS A 89 -7.37 17.47 2.28
C CYS A 89 -8.63 17.21 3.13
N ASP A 90 -9.26 18.24 3.71
CA ASP A 90 -10.54 18.13 4.43
C ASP A 90 -11.66 17.61 3.51
N VAL A 91 -11.72 18.11 2.27
CA VAL A 91 -12.65 17.63 1.24
C VAL A 91 -12.42 16.15 0.92
N ILE A 92 -11.17 15.73 0.72
CA ILE A 92 -10.84 14.34 0.38
C ILE A 92 -11.17 13.39 1.53
N TYR A 93 -10.75 13.70 2.76
CA TYR A 93 -10.98 12.83 3.92
C TYR A 93 -12.47 12.73 4.27
N SER A 94 -13.21 13.84 4.20
CA SER A 94 -14.66 13.82 4.43
C SER A 94 -15.42 13.04 3.36
N SER A 95 -15.01 13.17 2.08
CA SER A 95 -15.56 12.38 0.99
C SER A 95 -15.26 10.89 1.17
N ALA A 96 -14.07 10.52 1.62
CA ALA A 96 -13.69 9.14 1.93
C ALA A 96 -14.54 8.54 3.06
N LEU A 97 -14.85 9.33 4.10
CA LEU A 97 -15.70 8.90 5.21
C LEU A 97 -17.16 8.69 4.82
N LEU A 98 -17.63 9.33 3.76
CA LEU A 98 -19.04 9.34 3.36
C LEU A 98 -19.29 8.77 1.94
N HIS A 99 -18.30 8.15 1.31
CA HIS A 99 -18.36 7.76 -0.11
C HIS A 99 -19.52 6.80 -0.45
N ASP A 100 -19.91 5.92 0.49
CA ASP A 100 -20.97 4.92 0.29
C ASP A 100 -22.33 5.33 0.87
N VAL A 101 -22.45 6.47 1.59
CA VAL A 101 -23.68 6.78 2.34
C VAL A 101 -24.92 6.99 1.46
N LEU A 102 -24.75 7.44 0.21
CA LEU A 102 -25.85 7.57 -0.74
C LEU A 102 -26.25 6.24 -1.38
N GLU A 103 -25.39 5.23 -1.36
CA GLU A 103 -25.68 3.87 -1.83
C GLU A 103 -26.32 3.02 -0.74
N ASP A 104 -25.78 3.08 0.48
CA ASP A 104 -26.06 2.12 1.55
C ASP A 104 -27.00 2.64 2.63
N CYS A 105 -27.07 3.98 2.81
CA CYS A 105 -27.86 4.59 3.88
C CYS A 105 -29.12 5.32 3.37
N ASP A 106 -30.09 5.48 4.27
CA ASP A 106 -31.30 6.29 4.00
C ASP A 106 -31.01 7.78 4.26
N VAL A 107 -30.20 8.35 3.37
CA VAL A 107 -29.80 9.76 3.44
C VAL A 107 -29.79 10.39 2.04
N THR A 108 -30.18 11.67 1.96
CA THR A 108 -30.16 12.44 0.70
C THR A 108 -29.03 13.47 0.71
N SER A 109 -28.63 13.93 -0.47
CA SER A 109 -27.65 15.00 -0.65
C SER A 109 -28.05 16.27 0.09
N GLU A 110 -29.34 16.63 0.06
CA GLU A 110 -29.90 17.82 0.74
C GLU A 110 -29.78 17.68 2.26
N LYS A 111 -29.95 16.46 2.80
CA LYS A 111 -29.78 16.19 4.24
C LYS A 111 -28.33 16.33 4.65
N LEU A 112 -27.39 15.84 3.82
CA LEU A 112 -25.95 15.99 4.06
C LEU A 112 -25.52 17.46 4.09
N LEU A 113 -26.03 18.29 3.15
CA LEU A 113 -25.82 19.74 3.16
C LEU A 113 -26.34 20.41 4.44
N ARG A 114 -27.52 19.99 4.93
CA ARG A 114 -28.10 20.54 6.20
C ARG A 114 -27.26 20.18 7.42
N TYR A 115 -26.46 19.13 7.39
CA TYR A 115 -25.49 18.83 8.44
C TYR A 115 -24.26 19.75 8.41
N GLY A 116 -24.14 20.59 7.39
CA GLY A 116 -23.14 21.61 7.23
C GLY A 116 -21.88 21.15 6.48
N LEU A 117 -21.98 20.10 5.67
CA LEU A 117 -20.94 19.72 4.71
C LEU A 117 -20.94 20.67 3.51
N ASP A 118 -19.77 20.91 2.94
CA ASP A 118 -19.63 21.76 1.78
C ASP A 118 -20.11 21.07 0.49
N GLU A 119 -20.58 21.86 -0.49
CA GLU A 119 -21.17 21.36 -1.75
C GLU A 119 -20.18 20.49 -2.54
N GLU A 120 -18.89 20.85 -2.56
CA GLU A 120 -17.85 20.08 -3.24
C GLU A 120 -17.80 18.63 -2.76
N ILE A 121 -17.96 18.39 -1.46
CA ILE A 121 -17.97 17.04 -0.87
C ILE A 121 -19.19 16.26 -1.39
N ILE A 122 -20.34 16.91 -1.43
CA ILE A 122 -21.57 16.28 -1.92
C ILE A 122 -21.45 15.90 -3.40
N ASP A 123 -20.82 16.74 -4.21
CA ASP A 123 -20.60 16.45 -5.63
C ASP A 123 -19.62 15.29 -5.83
N ILE A 124 -18.57 15.19 -5.02
CA ILE A 124 -17.68 14.04 -5.01
C ILE A 124 -18.45 12.76 -4.63
N ILE A 125 -19.24 12.78 -3.56
CA ILE A 125 -20.02 11.61 -3.13
C ILE A 125 -21.00 11.18 -4.23
N LYS A 126 -21.67 12.12 -4.94
CA LYS A 126 -22.53 11.82 -6.08
C LYS A 126 -21.77 11.16 -7.24
N LEU A 127 -20.54 11.60 -7.52
CA LEU A 127 -19.70 10.97 -8.54
C LEU A 127 -19.37 9.52 -8.14
N LEU A 128 -19.04 9.28 -6.88
CA LEU A 128 -18.70 7.96 -6.33
C LEU A 128 -19.91 7.01 -6.26
N THR A 129 -21.13 7.54 -6.21
CA THR A 129 -22.37 6.76 -6.15
C THR A 129 -22.71 6.14 -7.51
N LYS A 130 -22.63 4.80 -7.62
CA LYS A 130 -22.98 4.05 -8.84
C LYS A 130 -24.49 3.78 -8.93
N LYS A 131 -25.11 3.45 -7.80
CA LYS A 131 -26.54 3.21 -7.67
C LYS A 131 -27.03 3.74 -6.33
N LYS A 132 -28.02 4.66 -6.33
CA LYS A 132 -28.62 5.16 -5.09
C LYS A 132 -29.50 4.10 -4.44
N LYS A 133 -29.54 4.08 -3.11
CA LYS A 133 -30.45 3.22 -2.33
C LYS A 133 -31.89 3.43 -2.77
N GLY A 134 -32.60 2.33 -3.02
CA GLY A 134 -34.00 2.35 -3.48
C GLY A 134 -34.22 2.71 -4.96
N SER A 135 -33.16 3.01 -5.73
CA SER A 135 -33.23 3.27 -7.17
C SER A 135 -33.10 1.99 -7.98
N SER A 136 -33.89 1.86 -9.07
CA SER A 136 -33.69 0.83 -10.11
C SER A 136 -32.61 1.22 -11.11
N VAL A 137 -32.22 2.50 -11.17
CA VAL A 137 -31.27 3.04 -12.14
C VAL A 137 -29.84 2.92 -11.61
N LYS A 138 -28.96 2.29 -12.39
CA LYS A 138 -27.51 2.20 -12.17
C LYS A 138 -26.80 2.97 -13.28
N LYS A 139 -25.74 3.73 -12.94
CA LYS A 139 -24.92 4.38 -13.96
C LYS A 139 -24.26 3.33 -14.88
N ASN A 140 -24.10 3.67 -16.16
CA ASN A 140 -23.27 2.90 -17.07
C ASN A 140 -21.82 2.89 -16.54
N GLU A 141 -21.11 1.77 -16.71
CA GLU A 141 -19.76 1.62 -16.13
C GLU A 141 -18.75 2.59 -16.75
N ASP A 142 -18.80 2.80 -18.06
CA ASP A 142 -17.87 3.71 -18.75
C ASP A 142 -18.13 5.16 -18.37
N GLU A 143 -19.40 5.59 -18.28
CA GLU A 143 -19.79 6.91 -17.79
C GLU A 143 -19.39 7.12 -16.33
N TYR A 144 -19.55 6.08 -15.50
CA TYR A 144 -19.21 6.13 -14.09
C TYR A 144 -17.70 6.34 -13.89
N PHE A 145 -16.87 5.53 -14.54
CA PHE A 145 -15.41 5.64 -14.42
C PHE A 145 -14.85 6.88 -15.09
N SER A 146 -15.42 7.31 -16.22
CA SER A 146 -15.07 8.59 -16.86
C SER A 146 -15.39 9.79 -15.95
N GLY A 147 -16.54 9.77 -15.27
CA GLY A 147 -16.89 10.79 -14.29
C GLY A 147 -15.94 10.84 -13.11
N ILE A 148 -15.53 9.69 -12.58
CA ILE A 148 -14.52 9.60 -11.50
C ILE A 148 -13.17 10.15 -11.97
N LEU A 149 -12.72 9.76 -13.15
CA LEU A 149 -11.42 10.18 -13.71
C LEU A 149 -11.35 11.70 -13.94
N SER A 150 -12.50 12.34 -14.21
CA SER A 150 -12.56 13.80 -14.40
C SER A 150 -12.40 14.62 -13.11
N ASN A 151 -12.42 13.97 -11.93
CA ASN A 151 -12.28 14.64 -10.63
C ASN A 151 -11.18 13.96 -9.78
N ARG A 152 -10.08 14.67 -9.59
CA ARG A 152 -8.91 14.19 -8.83
C ARG A 152 -9.28 13.64 -7.44
N ASN A 153 -10.14 14.35 -6.71
CA ASN A 153 -10.49 14.01 -5.33
C ASN A 153 -11.39 12.76 -5.28
N ALA A 154 -12.38 12.67 -6.18
CA ALA A 154 -13.20 11.46 -6.35
C ALA A 154 -12.35 10.23 -6.75
N LEU A 155 -11.39 10.44 -7.64
CA LEU A 155 -10.46 9.41 -8.10
C LEU A 155 -9.61 8.85 -6.95
N LEU A 156 -9.00 9.71 -6.12
CA LEU A 156 -8.23 9.30 -4.94
C LEU A 156 -9.08 8.46 -3.97
N VAL A 157 -10.28 8.91 -3.68
CA VAL A 157 -11.20 8.18 -2.79
C VAL A 157 -11.56 6.83 -3.40
N LYS A 158 -11.86 6.76 -4.71
CA LYS A 158 -12.24 5.50 -5.37
C LYS A 158 -11.12 4.47 -5.44
N ILE A 159 -9.87 4.91 -5.64
CA ILE A 159 -8.71 4.00 -5.63
C ILE A 159 -8.45 3.50 -4.20
N ALA A 160 -8.57 4.37 -3.17
CA ALA A 160 -8.41 3.97 -1.77
C ALA A 160 -9.54 3.03 -1.30
N ASP A 161 -10.77 3.24 -1.76
CA ASP A 161 -11.89 2.31 -1.56
C ASP A 161 -11.59 0.94 -2.17
N ARG A 162 -11.12 0.89 -3.43
CA ARG A 162 -10.76 -0.36 -4.10
C ARG A 162 -9.63 -1.09 -3.37
N GLU A 163 -8.61 -0.37 -2.92
CA GLU A 163 -7.49 -0.93 -2.16
C GLU A 163 -7.98 -1.57 -0.85
N ASN A 164 -8.82 -0.87 -0.11
CA ASN A 164 -9.40 -1.41 1.12
C ASN A 164 -10.32 -2.62 0.86
N ASN A 165 -11.14 -2.60 -0.18
CA ASN A 165 -11.97 -3.74 -0.54
C ASN A 165 -11.14 -4.96 -0.99
N CYS A 166 -10.06 -4.75 -1.75
CA CYS A 166 -9.12 -5.83 -2.08
C CYS A 166 -8.51 -6.46 -0.83
N SER A 167 -8.24 -5.67 0.21
CA SER A 167 -7.60 -6.14 1.46
C SER A 167 -8.48 -7.07 2.31
N THR A 168 -9.74 -7.27 1.94
CA THR A 168 -10.71 -8.11 2.67
C THR A 168 -11.47 -9.07 1.74
N LEU A 169 -10.89 -9.43 0.60
CA LEU A 169 -11.55 -10.31 -0.38
C LEU A 169 -11.71 -11.75 0.10
N GLU A 170 -10.87 -12.19 1.04
CA GLU A 170 -10.86 -13.56 1.57
C GLU A 170 -12.17 -13.98 2.26
N VAL A 171 -13.05 -13.03 2.58
CA VAL A 171 -14.36 -13.33 3.17
C VAL A 171 -15.43 -13.67 2.12
N PHE A 172 -15.13 -13.51 0.82
CA PHE A 172 -16.07 -13.76 -0.26
C PHE A 172 -15.95 -15.19 -0.79
N GLU A 173 -17.04 -15.70 -1.34
CA GLU A 173 -17.01 -16.94 -2.12
C GLU A 173 -16.08 -16.82 -3.34
N GLU A 174 -15.46 -17.93 -3.74
CA GLU A 174 -14.45 -18.01 -4.79
C GLU A 174 -14.87 -17.28 -6.09
N GLN A 175 -16.10 -17.57 -6.57
CA GLN A 175 -16.58 -16.95 -7.81
C GLN A 175 -16.72 -15.44 -7.70
N ARG A 176 -17.12 -14.92 -6.54
CA ARG A 176 -17.21 -13.49 -6.27
C ARG A 176 -15.82 -12.85 -6.24
N MET A 177 -14.83 -13.50 -5.62
CA MET A 177 -13.44 -13.07 -5.64
C MET A 177 -12.89 -12.98 -7.07
N LYS A 178 -13.09 -14.02 -7.88
CA LYS A 178 -12.66 -14.05 -9.28
C LYS A 178 -13.26 -12.90 -10.10
N ASN A 179 -14.55 -12.64 -9.93
CA ASN A 179 -15.25 -11.55 -10.62
C ASN A 179 -14.72 -10.19 -10.19
N TYR A 180 -14.46 -10.02 -8.89
CA TYR A 180 -13.92 -8.78 -8.33
C TYR A 180 -12.51 -8.47 -8.86
N ILE A 181 -11.65 -9.48 -8.96
CA ILE A 181 -10.30 -9.36 -9.53
C ILE A 181 -10.41 -8.96 -11.01
N LYS A 182 -11.24 -9.62 -11.80
CA LYS A 182 -11.45 -9.29 -13.23
C LYS A 182 -11.94 -7.84 -13.41
N GLU A 183 -12.90 -7.39 -12.59
CA GLU A 183 -13.35 -6.00 -12.59
C GLU A 183 -12.21 -5.03 -12.24
N THR A 184 -11.41 -5.37 -11.22
CA THR A 184 -10.27 -4.56 -10.79
C THR A 184 -9.23 -4.41 -11.90
N GLN A 185 -8.89 -5.50 -12.56
CA GLN A 185 -7.93 -5.49 -13.67
C GLN A 185 -8.46 -4.70 -14.88
N LYS A 186 -9.75 -4.85 -15.18
CA LYS A 186 -10.38 -4.19 -16.35
C LYS A 186 -10.47 -2.68 -16.20
N TYR A 187 -10.83 -2.18 -15.00
CA TYR A 187 -11.15 -0.77 -14.81
C TYR A 187 -10.10 -0.04 -13.97
N PHE A 188 -9.59 -0.64 -12.88
CA PHE A 188 -8.72 0.06 -11.96
C PHE A 188 -7.26 0.10 -12.38
N TYR A 189 -6.74 -0.91 -13.09
CA TYR A 189 -5.38 -0.84 -13.60
C TYR A 189 -5.21 0.28 -14.62
N PRO A 190 -6.08 0.41 -15.64
CA PRO A 190 -6.00 1.53 -16.57
C PRO A 190 -6.23 2.87 -15.91
N ILE A 191 -7.27 3.00 -15.07
CA ILE A 191 -7.60 4.29 -14.43
C ILE A 191 -6.46 4.80 -13.53
N CYS A 192 -5.75 3.93 -12.83
CA CYS A 192 -4.56 4.30 -12.07
C CYS A 192 -3.42 4.78 -12.98
N SER A 193 -3.28 4.22 -14.18
CA SER A 193 -2.26 4.65 -15.13
C SER A 193 -2.59 6.02 -15.71
N GLU A 194 -3.83 6.23 -16.16
CA GLU A 194 -4.32 7.50 -16.66
C GLU A 194 -4.30 8.59 -15.57
N ALA A 195 -4.63 8.24 -14.33
CA ALA A 195 -4.59 9.16 -13.19
C ALA A 195 -3.21 9.80 -12.98
N ARG A 196 -2.13 9.05 -13.19
CA ARG A 196 -0.76 9.56 -13.02
C ARG A 196 -0.35 10.55 -14.11
N ASP A 197 -0.91 10.38 -15.31
CA ASP A 197 -0.65 11.28 -16.42
C ASP A 197 -1.51 12.55 -16.30
N LEU A 198 -2.77 12.42 -15.88
CA LEU A 198 -3.69 13.56 -15.72
C LEU A 198 -3.42 14.41 -14.47
N TYR A 199 -2.97 13.76 -13.38
CA TYR A 199 -2.79 14.38 -12.06
C TYR A 199 -1.40 14.04 -11.50
N PRO A 200 -0.32 14.63 -12.02
CA PRO A 200 1.06 14.31 -11.60
C PRO A 200 1.28 14.47 -10.09
N GLU A 201 0.57 15.41 -9.47
CA GLU A 201 0.66 15.69 -8.02
C GLU A 201 0.19 14.54 -7.12
N ILE A 202 -0.64 13.65 -7.64
CA ILE A 202 -1.07 12.45 -6.90
C ILE A 202 -0.42 11.16 -7.42
N SER A 203 0.46 11.25 -8.43
CA SER A 203 1.07 10.10 -9.08
C SER A 203 1.74 9.15 -8.08
N ARG A 204 2.46 9.69 -7.09
CA ARG A 204 3.09 8.89 -6.02
C ARG A 204 2.05 8.12 -5.19
N VAL A 205 1.01 8.81 -4.77
CA VAL A 205 -0.07 8.25 -3.94
C VAL A 205 -0.81 7.14 -4.68
N VAL A 206 -1.17 7.39 -5.94
CA VAL A 206 -1.82 6.41 -6.82
C VAL A 206 -0.92 5.20 -7.05
N THR A 207 0.39 5.40 -7.25
CA THR A 207 1.35 4.30 -7.44
C THR A 207 1.42 3.38 -6.24
N ILE A 208 1.44 3.91 -5.02
CA ILE A 208 1.47 3.09 -3.78
C ILE A 208 0.19 2.25 -3.67
N MET A 209 -0.98 2.87 -3.83
CA MET A 209 -2.26 2.16 -3.75
C MET A 209 -2.41 1.13 -4.88
N LYS A 210 -2.03 1.47 -6.11
CA LYS A 210 -2.04 0.53 -7.24
C LYS A 210 -1.15 -0.68 -6.98
N ASN A 211 0.08 -0.48 -6.48
CA ASN A 211 0.98 -1.59 -6.15
C ASN A 211 0.37 -2.54 -5.09
N SER A 212 -0.32 -2.00 -4.10
CA SER A 212 -1.05 -2.80 -3.10
C SER A 212 -2.17 -3.62 -3.76
N ILE A 213 -3.02 -2.98 -4.57
CA ILE A 213 -4.12 -3.63 -5.30
C ILE A 213 -3.59 -4.75 -6.19
N VAL A 214 -2.58 -4.48 -7.02
CA VAL A 214 -1.99 -5.46 -7.93
C VAL A 214 -1.43 -6.65 -7.17
N SER A 215 -0.66 -6.41 -6.11
CA SER A 215 -0.06 -7.47 -5.29
C SER A 215 -1.11 -8.39 -4.66
N ILE A 216 -2.19 -7.81 -4.13
CA ILE A 216 -3.29 -8.58 -3.54
C ILE A 216 -4.00 -9.42 -4.62
N CYS A 217 -4.36 -8.81 -5.75
CA CYS A 217 -5.02 -9.50 -6.86
C CYS A 217 -4.17 -10.65 -7.42
N GLU A 218 -2.84 -10.45 -7.56
CA GLU A 218 -1.91 -11.49 -8.02
C GLU A 218 -1.85 -12.67 -7.05
N VAL A 219 -1.77 -12.41 -5.74
CA VAL A 219 -1.74 -13.46 -4.71
C VAL A 219 -3.00 -14.30 -4.72
N ILE A 220 -4.17 -13.66 -4.73
CA ILE A 220 -5.47 -14.37 -4.77
C ILE A 220 -5.63 -15.12 -6.09
N ALA A 221 -5.25 -14.52 -7.22
CA ALA A 221 -5.33 -15.18 -8.53
C ALA A 221 -4.49 -16.47 -8.58
N VAL A 222 -3.30 -16.47 -7.95
CA VAL A 222 -2.46 -17.67 -7.83
C VAL A 222 -3.13 -18.72 -6.95
N LEU A 223 -3.69 -18.35 -5.80
CA LEU A 223 -4.36 -19.27 -4.88
C LEU A 223 -5.62 -19.88 -5.49
N LEU A 224 -6.36 -19.12 -6.29
CA LEU A 224 -7.57 -19.57 -6.98
C LEU A 224 -7.32 -20.20 -8.38
N ASN A 225 -6.07 -20.44 -8.76
CA ASN A 225 -5.67 -21.01 -10.04
C ASN A 225 -6.30 -20.30 -11.26
N MET A 226 -6.39 -18.97 -11.23
CA MET A 226 -6.95 -18.18 -12.33
C MET A 226 -6.00 -18.19 -13.53
N GLN A 227 -6.51 -18.56 -14.72
CA GLN A 227 -5.73 -18.63 -15.98
C GLN A 227 -5.69 -17.28 -16.71
N ASP A 228 -6.78 -16.50 -16.62
CA ASP A 228 -6.95 -15.24 -17.36
C ASP A 228 -6.59 -14.04 -16.47
N VAL A 229 -5.36 -13.98 -16.01
CA VAL A 229 -4.87 -12.84 -15.22
C VAL A 229 -4.23 -11.82 -16.16
N ILE A 230 -4.77 -10.61 -16.19
CA ILE A 230 -4.17 -9.50 -16.95
C ILE A 230 -2.94 -9.03 -16.19
N ALA A 231 -1.77 -9.14 -16.80
CA ALA A 231 -0.55 -8.58 -16.24
C ALA A 231 -0.65 -7.05 -16.19
N ASP A 232 -0.16 -6.45 -15.10
CA ASP A 232 -0.07 -5.01 -15.03
C ASP A 232 1.05 -4.51 -15.96
N GLU A 233 0.68 -3.85 -17.05
CA GLU A 233 1.63 -3.29 -18.03
C GLU A 233 2.57 -2.24 -17.43
N ASP A 234 2.17 -1.59 -16.33
CA ASP A 234 3.02 -0.64 -15.61
C ASP A 234 4.16 -1.30 -14.83
N ASN A 235 4.06 -2.58 -14.55
CA ASN A 235 5.14 -3.38 -13.95
C ASN A 235 6.27 -3.70 -14.95
N ASN A 236 6.35 -2.97 -16.05
CA ASN A 236 7.39 -3.14 -17.04
C ASN A 236 8.76 -2.78 -16.44
N TYR A 237 9.71 -3.70 -16.62
CA TYR A 237 11.11 -3.56 -16.24
C TYR A 237 11.69 -2.18 -16.64
N GLN A 238 11.50 -1.76 -17.88
CA GLN A 238 12.08 -0.52 -18.39
C GLN A 238 11.52 0.73 -17.72
N ARG A 239 10.22 0.76 -17.41
CA ARG A 239 9.60 1.87 -16.66
C ARG A 239 10.18 1.99 -15.26
N THR A 240 10.37 0.87 -14.57
CA THR A 240 10.96 0.87 -13.22
C THR A 240 12.41 1.34 -13.25
N VAL A 241 13.19 0.92 -14.25
CA VAL A 241 14.58 1.40 -14.45
C VAL A 241 14.58 2.90 -14.70
N ASN A 242 13.77 3.38 -15.65
CA ASN A 242 13.70 4.81 -15.99
C ASN A 242 13.30 5.66 -14.78
N PHE A 243 12.31 5.21 -14.01
CA PHE A 243 11.88 5.91 -12.79
C PHE A 243 13.02 6.05 -11.78
N ILE A 244 13.75 4.97 -11.47
CA ILE A 244 14.88 5.01 -10.54
C ILE A 244 16.02 5.86 -11.10
N GLU A 245 16.31 5.73 -12.40
CA GLU A 245 17.37 6.49 -13.07
C GLU A 245 17.10 7.98 -13.02
N GLU A 246 15.92 8.44 -13.43
CA GLU A 246 15.53 9.83 -13.42
C GLU A 246 15.53 10.42 -12.02
N TYR A 247 14.96 9.69 -11.05
CA TYR A 247 14.90 10.14 -9.66
C TYR A 247 16.28 10.25 -9.02
N SER A 248 17.17 9.29 -9.28
CA SER A 248 18.50 9.21 -8.65
C SER A 248 19.56 10.11 -9.28
N ARG A 249 19.42 10.47 -10.55
CA ARG A 249 20.44 11.13 -11.40
C ARG A 249 21.13 12.32 -10.72
N SER A 250 20.39 13.20 -10.09
CA SER A 250 20.93 14.44 -9.49
C SER A 250 21.03 14.42 -7.98
N LYS A 251 20.37 13.46 -7.30
CA LYS A 251 20.19 13.51 -5.84
C LYS A 251 20.80 12.33 -5.12
N MET A 252 20.95 11.18 -5.80
CA MET A 252 21.28 9.90 -5.18
C MET A 252 22.40 9.17 -5.96
N PRO A 253 23.66 9.65 -5.87
CA PRO A 253 24.75 9.14 -6.68
C PRO A 253 25.08 7.66 -6.42
N ASN A 254 24.94 7.16 -5.18
CA ASN A 254 25.15 5.75 -4.88
C ASN A 254 24.06 4.88 -5.49
N THR A 255 22.80 5.32 -5.40
CA THR A 255 21.63 4.63 -6.02
C THR A 255 21.80 4.58 -7.53
N HIS A 256 22.22 5.67 -8.16
CA HIS A 256 22.45 5.73 -9.60
C HIS A 256 23.54 4.72 -10.03
N LYS A 257 24.68 4.69 -9.34
CA LYS A 257 25.74 3.69 -9.58
C LYS A 257 25.25 2.26 -9.32
N ALA A 258 24.53 2.04 -8.21
CA ALA A 258 24.01 0.73 -7.84
C ALA A 258 22.98 0.19 -8.84
N LEU A 259 22.21 1.04 -9.49
CA LEU A 259 21.26 0.64 -10.54
C LEU A 259 21.98 -0.03 -11.72
N TYR A 260 23.02 0.60 -12.27
CA TYR A 260 23.80 0.02 -13.37
C TYR A 260 24.53 -1.24 -12.95
N LEU A 261 25.07 -1.27 -11.73
CA LEU A 261 25.77 -2.43 -11.21
C LEU A 261 24.82 -3.62 -11.00
N ALA A 262 23.64 -3.40 -10.43
CA ALA A 262 22.62 -4.43 -10.27
C ALA A 262 22.19 -5.03 -11.63
N GLN A 263 21.95 -4.18 -12.65
CA GLN A 263 21.63 -4.64 -13.99
C GLN A 263 22.74 -5.50 -14.60
N LYS A 264 24.01 -5.11 -14.40
CA LYS A 264 25.17 -5.87 -14.86
C LYS A 264 25.29 -7.23 -14.18
N LEU A 265 25.17 -7.26 -12.85
CA LEU A 265 25.41 -8.44 -12.04
C LEU A 265 24.29 -9.48 -12.08
N HIS A 266 23.05 -9.03 -12.26
CA HIS A 266 21.88 -9.92 -12.40
C HIS A 266 21.55 -10.29 -13.84
N LYS A 267 22.39 -9.91 -14.82
CA LYS A 267 22.16 -10.23 -16.23
C LYS A 267 22.11 -11.74 -16.44
N GLY A 268 21.01 -12.21 -17.06
CA GLY A 268 20.80 -13.64 -17.34
C GLY A 268 20.35 -14.48 -16.15
N GLN A 269 20.22 -13.93 -14.96
CA GLN A 269 19.65 -14.62 -13.79
C GLN A 269 18.11 -14.56 -13.84
N THR A 270 17.45 -15.68 -13.49
CA THR A 270 15.99 -15.77 -13.42
C THR A 270 15.54 -16.25 -12.04
N ARG A 271 14.31 -15.92 -11.68
CA ARG A 271 13.60 -16.43 -10.50
C ARG A 271 12.94 -17.79 -10.83
N PHE A 272 12.42 -18.48 -9.82
CA PHE A 272 11.61 -19.69 -10.01
C PHE A 272 10.37 -19.46 -10.91
N SER A 273 9.84 -18.23 -10.93
CA SER A 273 8.74 -17.82 -11.82
C SER A 273 9.14 -17.69 -13.30
N GLY A 274 10.44 -17.76 -13.62
CA GLY A 274 10.98 -17.50 -14.96
C GLY A 274 11.29 -16.01 -15.23
N ASP A 275 10.84 -15.10 -14.38
CA ASP A 275 11.09 -13.66 -14.52
C ASP A 275 12.58 -13.31 -14.32
N PRO A 276 13.10 -12.25 -14.96
CA PRO A 276 14.45 -11.76 -14.70
C PRO A 276 14.64 -11.42 -13.22
N PHE A 277 15.72 -11.90 -12.60
CA PHE A 277 15.97 -11.74 -11.17
C PHE A 277 16.04 -10.28 -10.74
N ILE A 278 16.58 -9.42 -11.60
CA ILE A 278 16.74 -7.97 -11.36
C ILE A 278 15.42 -7.24 -11.03
N ILE A 279 14.27 -7.76 -11.46
CA ILE A 279 12.95 -7.15 -11.19
C ILE A 279 12.72 -6.98 -9.69
N HIS A 280 13.18 -7.93 -8.87
CA HIS A 280 13.01 -7.87 -7.42
C HIS A 280 13.72 -6.65 -6.78
N PRO A 281 15.04 -6.48 -6.88
CA PRO A 281 15.70 -5.31 -6.30
C PRO A 281 15.23 -3.98 -6.89
N LEU A 282 14.86 -3.93 -8.17
CA LEU A 282 14.27 -2.74 -8.78
C LEU A 282 12.95 -2.35 -8.12
N ARG A 283 12.03 -3.31 -7.95
CA ARG A 283 10.72 -3.06 -7.31
C ARG A 283 10.88 -2.64 -5.85
N VAL A 284 11.80 -3.26 -5.10
CA VAL A 284 12.07 -2.89 -3.70
C VAL A 284 12.59 -1.46 -3.61
N CYS A 285 13.54 -1.07 -4.46
CA CYS A 285 14.08 0.29 -4.51
C CYS A 285 13.01 1.32 -4.94
N SER A 286 12.28 1.05 -6.02
CA SER A 286 11.22 1.95 -6.50
C SER A 286 10.10 2.13 -5.47
N TYR A 287 9.79 1.09 -4.70
CA TYR A 287 8.80 1.16 -3.63
C TYR A 287 9.25 2.07 -2.49
N LEU A 288 10.53 1.98 -2.05
CA LEU A 288 11.10 2.91 -1.06
C LEU A 288 10.99 4.36 -1.54
N ILE A 289 11.43 4.64 -2.77
CA ILE A 289 11.35 5.99 -3.38
C ILE A 289 9.88 6.45 -3.42
N SER A 290 8.96 5.60 -3.83
CA SER A 290 7.52 5.91 -3.86
C SER A 290 6.95 6.20 -2.48
N LEU A 291 7.46 5.58 -1.42
CA LEU A 291 7.11 5.88 -0.03
C LEU A 291 7.74 7.19 0.50
N GLY A 292 8.52 7.90 -0.32
CA GLY A 292 9.25 9.10 0.10
C GLY A 292 10.48 8.80 0.96
N ILE A 293 11.01 7.57 0.86
CA ILE A 293 12.27 7.17 1.50
C ILE A 293 13.37 7.26 0.43
N ASP A 294 13.92 8.45 0.27
CA ASP A 294 14.94 8.78 -0.72
C ASP A 294 16.36 8.84 -0.12
N ASP A 295 16.64 7.94 0.82
CA ASP A 295 17.99 7.79 1.38
C ASP A 295 18.88 7.04 0.38
N ASP A 296 19.92 7.75 -0.12
CA ASP A 296 20.82 7.25 -1.17
C ASP A 296 21.55 5.96 -0.78
N ILE A 297 21.93 5.82 0.49
CA ILE A 297 22.61 4.61 0.99
C ILE A 297 21.64 3.42 1.05
N LEU A 298 20.42 3.65 1.54
CA LEU A 298 19.42 2.58 1.64
C LEU A 298 18.95 2.11 0.26
N CYS A 299 18.60 3.03 -0.63
CA CYS A 299 18.14 2.68 -1.98
C CYS A 299 19.23 1.95 -2.77
N ALA A 300 20.48 2.41 -2.70
CA ALA A 300 21.62 1.71 -3.29
C ALA A 300 21.81 0.30 -2.70
N ALA A 301 21.71 0.19 -1.37
CA ALA A 301 21.82 -1.11 -0.71
C ALA A 301 20.70 -2.06 -1.14
N MET A 302 19.46 -1.57 -1.31
CA MET A 302 18.33 -2.41 -1.75
C MET A 302 18.41 -2.82 -3.22
N LEU A 303 19.09 -2.07 -4.07
CA LEU A 303 19.44 -2.52 -5.43
C LEU A 303 20.45 -3.66 -5.44
N LEU A 304 21.33 -3.74 -4.42
CA LEU A 304 22.45 -4.69 -4.36
C LEU A 304 22.27 -5.80 -3.30
N HIS A 305 21.19 -5.83 -2.52
CA HIS A 305 21.07 -6.69 -1.33
C HIS A 305 21.09 -8.20 -1.61
N GLU A 306 20.74 -8.62 -2.82
CA GLU A 306 20.79 -10.02 -3.25
C GLU A 306 22.11 -10.40 -3.92
N VAL A 307 22.94 -9.43 -4.27
CA VAL A 307 24.21 -9.68 -4.97
C VAL A 307 25.16 -10.57 -4.17
N PRO A 308 25.33 -10.42 -2.82
CA PRO A 308 26.21 -11.30 -2.05
C PRO A 308 25.86 -12.77 -2.15
N LYS A 309 24.56 -13.08 -2.18
CA LYS A 309 24.04 -14.44 -2.27
C LYS A 309 24.17 -15.00 -3.69
N MET A 310 23.80 -14.21 -4.69
CA MET A 310 23.71 -14.64 -6.07
C MET A 310 25.07 -14.69 -6.78
N CYS A 311 25.97 -13.77 -6.45
CA CYS A 311 27.29 -13.66 -7.08
C CYS A 311 28.42 -14.29 -6.26
N LYS A 312 28.13 -14.99 -5.14
CA LYS A 312 29.09 -15.68 -4.27
C LYS A 312 30.29 -14.79 -3.91
N LEU A 313 30.01 -13.59 -3.43
CA LEU A 313 31.05 -12.61 -3.09
C LEU A 313 32.06 -13.17 -2.08
N LYS A 314 33.34 -13.00 -2.39
CA LYS A 314 34.46 -13.32 -1.50
C LYS A 314 34.75 -12.11 -0.60
N ASN A 315 35.46 -12.32 0.50
CA ASN A 315 36.05 -11.29 1.37
C ASN A 315 35.07 -10.23 1.94
N ASN A 316 33.86 -10.64 2.34
CA ASN A 316 32.88 -9.74 2.99
C ASN A 316 32.61 -8.44 2.21
N GLY A 317 32.54 -8.50 0.88
CA GLY A 317 32.20 -7.38 0.03
C GLY A 317 33.29 -6.31 -0.14
N LYS A 318 34.49 -6.51 0.34
CA LYS A 318 35.62 -5.57 0.10
C LYS A 318 35.88 -5.35 -1.39
N GLU A 319 35.66 -6.36 -2.21
CA GLU A 319 35.78 -6.30 -3.67
C GLU A 319 34.80 -5.27 -4.27
N PHE A 320 33.60 -5.09 -3.70
CA PHE A 320 32.64 -4.11 -4.15
C PHE A 320 33.13 -2.67 -4.00
N VAL A 321 33.75 -2.36 -2.85
CA VAL A 321 34.30 -1.02 -2.61
C VAL A 321 35.48 -0.74 -3.55
N GLN A 322 36.33 -1.73 -3.78
CA GLN A 322 37.56 -1.56 -4.55
C GLN A 322 37.36 -1.65 -6.06
N GLU A 323 36.50 -2.58 -6.51
CA GLU A 323 36.31 -2.84 -7.95
C GLU A 323 35.26 -1.92 -8.57
N TYR A 324 34.21 -1.57 -7.81
CA TYR A 324 33.05 -0.85 -8.33
C TYR A 324 32.87 0.56 -7.76
N ASP A 325 33.79 1.02 -6.92
CA ASP A 325 33.73 2.36 -6.29
C ASP A 325 32.38 2.64 -5.60
N ILE A 326 31.86 1.63 -4.87
CA ILE A 326 30.62 1.73 -4.08
C ILE A 326 30.96 2.19 -2.67
N ASP A 327 30.19 3.15 -2.12
CA ASP A 327 30.36 3.64 -0.76
C ASP A 327 30.35 2.46 0.24
N LYS A 328 31.33 2.45 1.14
CA LYS A 328 31.44 1.43 2.19
C LYS A 328 30.16 1.28 3.02
N LYS A 329 29.44 2.38 3.28
CA LYS A 329 28.17 2.35 4.02
C LYS A 329 27.10 1.55 3.29
N VAL A 330 27.07 1.61 1.95
CA VAL A 330 26.16 0.79 1.13
C VAL A 330 26.52 -0.69 1.31
N VAL A 331 27.81 -1.05 1.20
CA VAL A 331 28.25 -2.44 1.35
C VAL A 331 27.97 -2.97 2.75
N ASP A 332 28.25 -2.16 3.80
CA ASP A 332 27.96 -2.53 5.18
C ASP A 332 26.45 -2.83 5.37
N LEU A 333 25.57 -2.06 4.73
CA LEU A 333 24.12 -2.25 4.79
C LEU A 333 23.67 -3.48 3.99
N VAL A 334 24.20 -3.68 2.79
CA VAL A 334 23.97 -4.87 1.94
C VAL A 334 24.28 -6.16 2.70
N LEU A 335 25.32 -6.18 3.54
CA LEU A 335 25.71 -7.34 4.34
C LEU A 335 24.91 -7.53 5.64
N LYS A 336 24.16 -6.51 6.09
CA LYS A 336 23.37 -6.54 7.33
C LYS A 336 21.92 -6.93 7.10
N ILE A 337 21.32 -6.55 5.95
CA ILE A 337 19.91 -6.77 5.68
C ILE A 337 19.54 -8.25 5.50
N PRO A 338 20.30 -9.08 4.75
CA PRO A 338 20.02 -10.50 4.65
C PRO A 338 20.36 -11.25 5.94
N LYS A 339 19.52 -12.22 6.31
CA LYS A 339 19.86 -13.14 7.40
C LYS A 339 21.04 -14.03 6.99
N LYS A 340 22.10 -14.03 7.80
CA LYS A 340 23.26 -14.90 7.58
C LYS A 340 22.98 -16.32 8.04
N ASP A 341 23.64 -17.30 7.40
CA ASP A 341 23.57 -18.69 7.82
C ASP A 341 24.11 -18.85 9.25
N GLY A 342 23.44 -19.72 10.04
CA GLY A 342 23.80 -19.98 11.42
C GLY A 342 23.34 -18.93 12.44
N VAL A 343 22.82 -17.78 12.02
CA VAL A 343 22.27 -16.74 12.92
C VAL A 343 20.82 -17.08 13.26
N SER A 344 20.47 -17.07 14.56
CA SER A 344 19.10 -17.28 15.01
C SER A 344 18.19 -16.12 14.57
N LEU A 345 16.86 -16.35 14.48
CA LEU A 345 15.92 -15.28 14.15
C LEU A 345 15.94 -14.16 15.21
N ASP A 346 16.08 -14.50 16.49
CA ASP A 346 16.12 -13.52 17.58
C ASP A 346 17.34 -12.60 17.46
N GLU A 347 18.51 -13.16 17.21
CA GLU A 347 19.73 -12.40 17.01
C GLU A 347 19.66 -11.55 15.74
N TYR A 348 19.12 -12.10 14.66
CA TYR A 348 18.91 -11.39 13.40
C TYR A 348 18.03 -10.15 13.58
N TYR A 349 16.84 -10.30 14.17
CA TYR A 349 15.94 -9.18 14.41
C TYR A 349 16.47 -8.18 15.46
N LYS A 350 17.27 -8.62 16.43
CA LYS A 350 17.98 -7.74 17.33
C LYS A 350 19.00 -6.86 16.57
N ASN A 351 19.73 -7.45 15.63
CA ASN A 351 20.72 -6.72 14.82
C ASN A 351 20.06 -5.71 13.87
N LEU A 352 18.91 -6.05 13.29
CA LEU A 352 18.14 -5.12 12.45
C LEU A 352 17.70 -3.85 13.19
N LYS A 353 17.40 -3.95 14.49
CA LYS A 353 16.96 -2.80 15.31
C LYS A 353 18.05 -1.77 15.55
N SER A 354 19.30 -2.04 15.18
CA SER A 354 20.44 -1.13 15.42
C SER A 354 20.45 0.10 14.49
N ASP A 355 19.75 0.06 13.36
CA ASP A 355 19.72 1.14 12.38
C ASP A 355 18.36 1.16 11.67
N TRP A 356 17.75 2.33 11.53
CA TRP A 356 16.48 2.51 10.83
C TRP A 356 16.53 2.05 9.36
N ARG A 357 17.70 2.15 8.70
CA ARG A 357 17.90 1.68 7.33
C ARG A 357 17.74 0.16 7.23
N THR A 358 18.28 -0.59 8.20
CA THR A 358 18.11 -2.05 8.22
C THR A 358 16.67 -2.46 8.44
N ILE A 359 15.94 -1.73 9.27
CA ILE A 359 14.50 -1.95 9.49
C ILE A 359 13.71 -1.70 8.23
N LEU A 360 13.86 -0.52 7.62
CA LEU A 360 13.12 -0.15 6.39
C LEU A 360 13.52 -1.02 5.20
N GLY A 361 14.80 -1.37 5.07
CA GLY A 361 15.27 -2.31 4.06
C GLY A 361 14.66 -3.69 4.23
N ARG A 362 14.59 -4.22 5.46
CA ARG A 362 13.93 -5.51 5.74
C ARG A 362 12.43 -5.43 5.43
N LEU A 363 11.75 -4.35 5.82
CA LEU A 363 10.32 -4.17 5.57
C LEU A 363 10.01 -4.08 4.07
N SER A 364 10.75 -3.28 3.32
CA SER A 364 10.54 -3.13 1.87
C SER A 364 10.81 -4.44 1.11
N ASN A 365 11.86 -5.17 1.49
CA ASN A 365 12.12 -6.51 0.97
C ASN A 365 10.95 -7.47 1.29
N ARG A 366 10.47 -7.48 2.55
CA ARG A 366 9.36 -8.34 2.98
C ARG A 366 8.07 -7.98 2.26
N ALA A 367 7.77 -6.69 2.07
CA ALA A 367 6.59 -6.21 1.33
C ALA A 367 6.58 -6.69 -0.13
N HIS A 368 7.73 -6.80 -0.76
CA HIS A 368 7.80 -7.40 -2.10
C HIS A 368 7.78 -8.93 -2.06
N THR A 369 8.52 -9.57 -1.15
CA THR A 369 8.61 -11.04 -1.12
C THR A 369 7.32 -11.72 -0.69
N CYS A 370 6.45 -11.04 0.09
CA CYS A 370 5.15 -11.59 0.49
C CYS A 370 4.22 -11.88 -0.71
N THR A 371 4.40 -11.21 -1.85
CA THR A 371 3.63 -11.50 -3.07
C THR A 371 3.89 -12.91 -3.63
N GLY A 372 5.05 -13.49 -3.33
CA GLY A 372 5.40 -14.86 -3.68
C GLY A 372 4.88 -15.93 -2.72
N LEU A 373 4.29 -15.53 -1.60
CA LEU A 373 3.88 -16.44 -0.51
C LEU A 373 2.89 -17.51 -0.98
N ALA A 374 1.99 -17.18 -1.90
CA ALA A 374 1.03 -18.11 -2.48
C ALA A 374 1.66 -19.34 -3.14
N ARG A 375 2.90 -19.22 -3.63
CA ARG A 375 3.61 -20.28 -4.37
C ARG A 375 4.50 -21.17 -3.48
N LEU A 376 4.62 -20.86 -2.20
CA LEU A 376 5.40 -21.63 -1.24
C LEU A 376 4.65 -22.89 -0.80
N SER A 377 5.38 -23.88 -0.27
CA SER A 377 4.77 -25.04 0.40
C SER A 377 3.99 -24.63 1.65
N SER A 378 3.06 -25.48 2.11
CA SER A 378 2.26 -25.21 3.33
C SER A 378 3.14 -24.96 4.56
N VAL A 379 4.26 -25.67 4.69
CA VAL A 379 5.22 -25.48 5.79
C VAL A 379 5.89 -24.10 5.70
N GLU A 380 6.42 -23.73 4.54
CA GLU A 380 7.06 -22.44 4.33
C GLU A 380 6.09 -21.26 4.51
N LYS A 381 4.84 -21.41 4.05
CA LYS A 381 3.77 -20.42 4.30
C LYS A 381 3.57 -20.18 5.79
N LYS A 382 3.42 -21.26 6.57
CA LYS A 382 3.23 -21.19 8.04
C LYS A 382 4.43 -20.54 8.74
N GLU A 383 5.65 -20.95 8.41
CA GLU A 383 6.86 -20.36 8.96
C GLU A 383 6.99 -18.86 8.63
N TYR A 384 6.68 -18.48 7.39
CA TYR A 384 6.68 -17.08 6.95
C TYR A 384 5.69 -16.23 7.74
N ILE A 385 4.44 -16.72 7.93
CA ILE A 385 3.38 -16.01 8.66
C ILE A 385 3.74 -15.89 10.15
N ILE A 386 4.26 -16.95 10.77
CA ILE A 386 4.72 -16.94 12.15
C ILE A 386 5.85 -15.94 12.36
N GLU A 387 6.91 -15.99 11.53
CA GLU A 387 8.00 -15.00 11.58
C GLU A 387 7.49 -13.58 11.45
N THR A 388 6.53 -13.36 10.52
CA THR A 388 5.95 -12.03 10.31
C THR A 388 5.25 -11.52 11.57
N ARG A 389 4.40 -12.35 12.19
CA ARG A 389 3.62 -11.94 13.37
C ARG A 389 4.46 -11.82 14.63
N GLU A 390 5.38 -12.76 14.86
CA GLU A 390 6.13 -12.84 16.11
C GLU A 390 7.43 -12.02 16.14
N ARG A 391 7.97 -11.66 14.97
CA ARG A 391 9.24 -10.94 14.88
C ARG A 391 9.15 -9.61 14.12
N LEU A 392 8.58 -9.63 12.92
CA LEU A 392 8.52 -8.43 12.09
C LEU A 392 7.56 -7.39 12.68
N VAL A 393 6.35 -7.77 13.09
CA VAL A 393 5.37 -6.84 13.68
C VAL A 393 5.89 -6.19 14.97
N PRO A 394 6.47 -6.93 15.93
CA PRO A 394 7.12 -6.32 17.09
C PRO A 394 8.29 -5.40 16.75
N MET A 395 9.03 -5.69 15.67
CA MET A 395 10.07 -4.79 15.16
C MET A 395 9.46 -3.49 14.61
N CYS A 396 8.32 -3.56 13.89
CA CYS A 396 7.61 -2.37 13.43
C CYS A 396 7.15 -1.50 14.61
N ASN A 397 6.55 -2.09 15.63
CA ASN A 397 6.12 -1.38 16.83
C ASN A 397 7.28 -0.70 17.57
N TYR A 398 8.43 -1.36 17.65
CA TYR A 398 9.66 -0.76 18.17
C TYR A 398 10.11 0.42 17.31
N ALA A 399 10.10 0.27 15.98
CA ALA A 399 10.57 1.27 15.04
C ALA A 399 9.69 2.53 15.03
N THR A 400 8.36 2.39 15.10
CA THR A 400 7.43 3.53 15.14
C THR A 400 7.63 4.40 16.38
N ASN A 401 8.03 3.82 17.51
CA ASN A 401 8.35 4.58 18.73
C ASN A 401 9.68 5.31 18.64
N LEU A 402 10.68 4.71 17.98
CA LEU A 402 12.04 5.26 17.95
C LEU A 402 12.27 6.22 16.78
N TYR A 403 11.56 6.00 15.66
CA TYR A 403 11.71 6.74 14.41
C TYR A 403 10.36 7.34 13.95
N PRO A 404 9.81 8.35 14.67
CA PRO A 404 8.49 8.91 14.40
C PRO A 404 8.34 9.50 13.00
N GLN A 405 9.44 9.92 12.36
CA GLN A 405 9.44 10.42 10.97
C GLN A 405 9.06 9.35 9.93
N TYR A 406 9.19 8.06 10.26
CA TYR A 406 8.89 6.93 9.36
C TYR A 406 7.63 6.14 9.74
N VAL A 407 6.82 6.62 10.68
CA VAL A 407 5.60 5.92 11.13
C VAL A 407 4.68 5.57 9.98
N ALA A 408 4.39 6.53 9.09
CA ALA A 408 3.50 6.30 7.96
C ALA A 408 4.02 5.21 7.01
N GLN A 409 5.31 5.26 6.67
CA GLN A 409 5.95 4.28 5.79
C GLN A 409 5.97 2.87 6.40
N ILE A 410 6.29 2.79 7.68
CA ILE A 410 6.27 1.51 8.43
C ILE A 410 4.87 0.94 8.47
N ASP A 411 3.85 1.76 8.75
CA ASP A 411 2.45 1.33 8.83
C ASP A 411 1.91 0.87 7.47
N ILE A 412 2.24 1.57 6.38
CA ILE A 412 1.86 1.16 5.02
C ILE A 412 2.47 -0.21 4.69
N MET A 413 3.78 -0.38 4.87
CA MET A 413 4.46 -1.65 4.59
C MET A 413 3.95 -2.79 5.49
N ARG A 414 3.79 -2.53 6.79
CA ARG A 414 3.27 -3.50 7.76
C ARG A 414 1.86 -3.95 7.39
N SER A 415 0.96 -3.00 7.08
CA SER A 415 -0.43 -3.30 6.69
C SER A 415 -0.47 -4.15 5.44
N HIS A 416 0.30 -3.81 4.40
CA HIS A 416 0.39 -4.58 3.17
C HIS A 416 0.85 -6.03 3.43
N ILE A 417 1.94 -6.22 4.19
CA ILE A 417 2.47 -7.55 4.51
C ILE A 417 1.43 -8.38 5.29
N LEU A 418 0.79 -7.79 6.30
CA LEU A 418 -0.22 -8.48 7.12
C LEU A 418 -1.46 -8.84 6.29
N THR A 419 -1.91 -7.98 5.39
CA THR A 419 -3.02 -8.27 4.47
C THR A 419 -2.72 -9.52 3.64
N ILE A 420 -1.57 -9.59 3.00
CA ILE A 420 -1.16 -10.76 2.21
C ILE A 420 -1.09 -12.02 3.09
N CYS A 421 -0.50 -11.92 4.29
CA CYS A 421 -0.43 -13.07 5.21
C CYS A 421 -1.83 -13.57 5.61
N ASN A 422 -2.76 -12.66 5.91
CA ASN A 422 -4.13 -13.02 6.31
C ASN A 422 -4.90 -13.68 5.16
N ILE A 423 -4.79 -13.15 3.94
CA ILE A 423 -5.41 -13.72 2.75
C ILE A 423 -4.89 -15.13 2.48
N VAL A 424 -3.56 -15.31 2.50
CA VAL A 424 -2.95 -16.62 2.27
C VAL A 424 -3.36 -17.62 3.34
N GLU A 425 -3.32 -17.22 4.61
CA GLU A 425 -3.75 -18.09 5.73
C GLU A 425 -5.23 -18.48 5.59
N ALA A 426 -6.13 -17.52 5.31
CA ALA A 426 -7.55 -17.79 5.17
C ALA A 426 -7.85 -18.77 4.03
N LEU A 427 -7.31 -18.51 2.82
CA LEU A 427 -7.59 -19.30 1.63
C LEU A 427 -6.87 -20.67 1.58
N THR A 428 -5.82 -20.87 2.40
CA THR A 428 -5.13 -22.18 2.47
C THR A 428 -5.55 -23.03 3.66
N SER A 429 -6.24 -22.47 4.66
CA SER A 429 -6.74 -23.24 5.82
C SER A 429 -7.94 -24.11 5.45
N GLU A 430 -8.67 -23.80 4.39
CA GLU A 430 -9.80 -24.59 3.90
C GLU A 430 -9.34 -25.84 3.15
N GLU A 431 -8.19 -25.81 2.47
CA GLU A 431 -7.61 -26.97 1.76
C GLU A 431 -7.10 -28.08 2.73
N GLU A 432 -6.77 -27.74 3.99
CA GLU A 432 -6.32 -28.72 5.00
C GLU A 432 -7.49 -29.39 5.74
N ALA A 433 -8.73 -28.94 5.53
CA ALA A 433 -9.93 -29.45 6.22
C ALA A 433 -10.77 -30.43 5.36
N GLU A 434 -10.46 -30.56 4.07
CA GLU A 434 -10.99 -31.57 3.14
C GLU A 434 -10.01 -32.74 3.02
#